data_74899357d7ba18c6fb15d392ddbcb5dc
#
_entry.id   74899357d7ba18c6fb15d392ddbcb5dc
#
_cell.length_a   1.000
_cell.length_b   1.000
_cell.length_c   1.000
_cell.angle_alpha   90.00
_cell.angle_beta   90.00
_cell.angle_gamma   90.00
#
_symmetry.space_group_name_H-M   'P 1'
#
loop_
_entity.id
_entity.type
_entity.pdbx_description
1 polymer ?
#
loop_
_entity_poly.entity_id
_entity_poly.type
_entity_poly.pdbx_seq_one_letter_code
_entity_poly.pdbx_strand_id
1 'polypeptide(L)'
;MIDVLFITPNNSKGIYQRLSNNFSAIETPTWSLLLAESCRSIGFKVAILDTTAEQLTDEEAYQKILNYNPRLLCFVVYGQNVNAGTTSMSGAVRLSSFLKKKKVTTLISFVGSHVQSLPIQTIKDEENIDFVFTNEGVYSLREILSLKKITLEKI
;
A
#
# COMPACT_ATOMS: atom_id res chain seq x y z
N MET A 1 3.68 17.88 1.21
CA MET A 1 4.49 16.78 0.60
C MET A 1 5.06 15.93 1.72
N ILE A 2 4.87 14.62 1.66
CA ILE A 2 5.43 13.62 2.57
C ILE A 2 6.33 12.66 1.80
N ASP A 3 7.21 11.93 2.51
CA ASP A 3 8.15 11.02 1.85
C ASP A 3 7.47 9.72 1.41
N VAL A 4 6.64 9.14 2.27
CA VAL A 4 5.88 7.93 1.94
C VAL A 4 4.46 7.97 2.54
N LEU A 5 3.50 7.51 1.76
CA LEU A 5 2.14 7.22 2.21
C LEU A 5 1.95 5.70 2.22
N PHE A 6 1.78 5.12 3.41
CA PHE A 6 1.40 3.72 3.56
C PHE A 6 -0.11 3.59 3.38
N ILE A 7 -0.53 2.67 2.51
CA ILE A 7 -1.94 2.44 2.20
C ILE A 7 -2.33 1.04 2.66
N THR A 8 -3.29 0.97 3.59
CA THR A 8 -3.96 -0.28 3.97
C THR A 8 -5.19 -0.43 3.07
N PRO A 9 -5.19 -1.38 2.12
CA PRO A 9 -6.24 -1.47 1.11
C PRO A 9 -7.54 -2.04 1.67
N ASN A 10 -8.68 -1.47 1.25
CA ASN A 10 -10.00 -2.00 1.59
C ASN A 10 -10.43 -3.11 0.63
N ASN A 11 -10.71 -4.29 1.18
CA ASN A 11 -11.32 -5.41 0.47
C ASN A 11 -12.52 -6.01 1.19
N SER A 12 -13.14 -5.29 2.12
CA SER A 12 -14.28 -5.78 2.92
C SER A 12 -15.44 -6.28 2.04
N LYS A 13 -15.73 -5.60 0.94
CA LYS A 13 -16.77 -6.05 -0.02
C LYS A 13 -16.42 -7.38 -0.71
N GLY A 14 -15.15 -7.60 -1.03
CA GLY A 14 -14.69 -8.86 -1.63
C GLY A 14 -14.74 -10.03 -0.64
N ILE A 15 -14.41 -9.77 0.63
CA ILE A 15 -14.37 -10.79 1.68
C ILE A 15 -15.75 -11.09 2.24
N TYR A 16 -16.49 -10.06 2.65
CA TYR A 16 -17.76 -10.19 3.37
C TYR A 16 -19.01 -10.08 2.50
N GLN A 17 -18.87 -9.70 1.21
CA GLN A 17 -19.97 -9.54 0.26
C GLN A 17 -21.11 -8.66 0.84
N ARG A 18 -22.35 -9.17 0.89
CA ARG A 18 -23.51 -8.45 1.42
C ARG A 18 -23.44 -8.20 2.93
N LEU A 19 -22.58 -8.92 3.65
CA LEU A 19 -22.39 -8.78 5.10
C LEU A 19 -21.38 -7.69 5.47
N SER A 20 -20.66 -7.15 4.49
CA SER A 20 -19.58 -6.17 4.72
C SER A 20 -20.01 -4.93 5.51
N ASN A 21 -21.24 -4.48 5.36
CA ASN A 21 -21.74 -3.27 6.04
C ASN A 21 -21.99 -3.47 7.55
N ASN A 22 -22.28 -4.71 7.97
CA ASN A 22 -22.70 -4.98 9.35
C ASN A 22 -21.71 -5.84 10.14
N PHE A 23 -20.84 -6.59 9.45
CA PHE A 23 -20.01 -7.63 10.09
C PHE A 23 -18.55 -7.60 9.66
N SER A 24 -18.09 -6.62 8.86
CA SER A 24 -16.66 -6.53 8.54
C SER A 24 -15.86 -6.09 9.75
N ALA A 25 -14.85 -6.87 10.10
CA ALA A 25 -13.90 -6.47 11.12
C ALA A 25 -13.01 -5.32 10.63
N ILE A 26 -12.79 -4.34 11.49
CA ILE A 26 -11.76 -3.31 11.28
C ILE A 26 -10.57 -3.73 12.14
N GLU A 27 -9.50 -4.12 11.47
CA GLU A 27 -8.27 -4.55 12.12
C GLU A 27 -7.27 -3.39 12.21
N THR A 28 -6.50 -3.35 13.29
CA THR A 28 -5.40 -2.38 13.40
C THR A 28 -4.38 -2.62 12.30
N PRO A 29 -3.96 -1.60 11.54
CA PRO A 29 -3.00 -1.75 10.44
C PRO A 29 -1.56 -1.89 10.97
N THR A 30 -1.30 -2.94 11.75
CA THR A 30 -0.06 -3.14 12.52
C THR A 30 1.20 -3.03 11.66
N TRP A 31 1.20 -3.66 10.49
CA TRP A 31 2.37 -3.60 9.59
C TRP A 31 2.60 -2.21 9.02
N SER A 32 1.53 -1.48 8.67
CA SER A 32 1.65 -0.08 8.25
C SER A 32 2.21 0.80 9.36
N LEU A 33 1.79 0.57 10.61
CA LEU A 33 2.29 1.29 11.79
C LEU A 33 3.78 0.99 12.04
N LEU A 34 4.20 -0.27 11.97
CA LEU A 34 5.60 -0.66 12.15
C LEU A 34 6.51 -0.05 11.08
N LEU A 35 6.12 -0.12 9.81
CA LEU A 35 6.88 0.46 8.70
C LEU A 35 6.92 2.00 8.79
N ALA A 36 5.80 2.63 9.13
CA ALA A 36 5.73 4.06 9.31
C ALA A 36 6.65 4.52 10.46
N GLU A 37 6.61 3.84 11.61
CA GLU A 37 7.49 4.16 12.74
C GLU A 37 8.96 3.93 12.38
N SER A 38 9.28 2.85 11.69
CA SER A 38 10.64 2.58 11.20
C SER A 38 11.18 3.75 10.36
N CYS A 39 10.39 4.29 9.43
CA CYS A 39 10.80 5.43 8.61
C CYS A 39 10.81 6.75 9.40
N ARG A 40 9.80 6.98 10.24
CA ARG A 40 9.65 8.20 11.04
C ARG A 40 10.80 8.36 12.04
N SER A 41 11.25 7.27 12.67
CA SER A 41 12.33 7.29 13.68
C SER A 41 13.68 7.80 13.13
N ILE A 42 13.87 7.78 11.82
CA ILE A 42 15.07 8.32 11.16
C ILE A 42 14.79 9.61 10.36
N GLY A 43 13.66 10.25 10.60
CA GLY A 43 13.36 11.62 10.17
C GLY A 43 12.52 11.75 8.90
N PHE A 44 12.02 10.66 8.29
CA PHE A 44 11.12 10.76 7.15
C PHE A 44 9.71 11.21 7.56
N LYS A 45 9.07 12.00 6.69
CA LYS A 45 7.67 12.41 6.83
C LYS A 45 6.77 11.32 6.28
N VAL A 46 6.02 10.69 7.16
CA VAL A 46 5.18 9.53 6.83
C VAL A 46 3.72 9.79 7.19
N ALA A 47 2.81 9.14 6.47
CA ALA A 47 1.41 9.04 6.83
C ALA A 47 0.88 7.64 6.52
N ILE A 48 -0.23 7.29 7.15
CA ILE A 48 -0.98 6.06 6.89
C ILE A 48 -2.37 6.44 6.41
N LEU A 49 -2.82 5.83 5.33
CA LEU A 49 -4.19 5.89 4.83
C LEU A 49 -4.81 4.50 4.97
N ASP A 50 -5.62 4.32 6.00
CA ASP A 50 -6.37 3.08 6.22
C ASP A 50 -7.72 3.18 5.53
N THR A 51 -7.78 2.69 4.29
CA THR A 51 -9.01 2.77 3.48
C THR A 51 -10.11 1.83 3.99
N THR A 52 -9.77 0.84 4.82
CA THR A 52 -10.74 -0.04 5.48
C THR A 52 -11.39 0.65 6.68
N ALA A 53 -10.59 1.17 7.59
CA ALA A 53 -11.09 1.84 8.80
C ALA A 53 -11.92 3.09 8.47
N GLU A 54 -11.49 3.84 7.46
CA GLU A 54 -12.18 5.04 6.99
C GLU A 54 -13.31 4.74 5.99
N GLN A 55 -13.52 3.47 5.61
CA GLN A 55 -14.55 3.00 4.65
C GLN A 55 -14.55 3.79 3.33
N LEU A 56 -13.37 4.14 2.84
CA LEU A 56 -13.23 5.00 1.66
C LEU A 56 -13.58 4.26 0.37
N THR A 57 -14.22 4.99 -0.53
CA THR A 57 -14.28 4.64 -1.95
C THR A 57 -12.93 4.92 -2.61
N ASP A 58 -12.70 4.34 -3.79
CA ASP A 58 -11.46 4.56 -4.54
C ASP A 58 -11.27 6.05 -4.91
N GLU A 59 -12.36 6.79 -5.19
CA GLU A 59 -12.31 8.22 -5.47
C GLU A 59 -11.94 9.04 -4.23
N GLU A 60 -12.51 8.75 -3.06
CA GLU A 60 -12.17 9.44 -1.80
C GLU A 60 -10.72 9.16 -1.39
N ALA A 61 -10.27 7.90 -1.55
CA ALA A 61 -8.88 7.54 -1.32
C ALA A 61 -7.93 8.32 -2.26
N TYR A 62 -8.27 8.44 -3.54
CA TYR A 62 -7.51 9.22 -4.52
C TYR A 62 -7.41 10.69 -4.10
N GLN A 63 -8.49 11.34 -3.69
CA GLN A 63 -8.48 12.74 -3.24
C GLN A 63 -7.58 12.94 -2.01
N LYS A 64 -7.63 12.00 -1.06
CA LYS A 64 -6.73 12.03 0.11
C LYS A 64 -5.26 11.87 -0.30
N ILE A 65 -4.96 10.94 -1.21
CA ILE A 65 -3.60 10.72 -1.74
C ILE A 65 -3.06 12.01 -2.38
N LEU A 66 -3.85 12.70 -3.19
CA LEU A 66 -3.45 13.99 -3.78
C LEU A 66 -3.11 15.03 -2.71
N ASN A 67 -3.93 15.12 -1.65
CA ASN A 67 -3.71 16.07 -0.55
C ASN A 67 -2.41 15.77 0.21
N TYR A 68 -2.05 14.52 0.42
CA TYR A 68 -0.78 14.12 1.05
C TYR A 68 0.41 14.46 0.17
N ASN A 69 0.25 14.40 -1.15
CA ASN A 69 1.31 14.63 -2.14
C ASN A 69 2.59 13.82 -1.80
N PRO A 70 2.53 12.48 -1.76
CA PRO A 70 3.66 11.64 -1.35
C PRO A 70 4.69 11.47 -2.47
N ARG A 71 5.96 11.25 -2.09
CA ARG A 71 7.03 10.86 -3.01
C ARG A 71 6.93 9.38 -3.41
N LEU A 72 6.36 8.55 -2.54
CA LEU A 72 6.15 7.11 -2.74
C LEU A 72 4.80 6.70 -2.17
N LEU A 73 4.06 5.88 -2.91
CA LEU A 73 2.89 5.14 -2.44
C LEU A 73 3.32 3.71 -2.10
N CYS A 74 3.11 3.28 -0.86
CA CYS A 74 3.43 1.93 -0.42
C CYS A 74 2.17 1.22 0.06
N PHE A 75 1.67 0.29 -0.74
CA PHE A 75 0.55 -0.57 -0.38
C PHE A 75 1.03 -1.68 0.55
N VAL A 76 0.45 -1.74 1.73
CA VAL A 76 0.81 -2.71 2.77
C VAL A 76 -0.21 -3.85 2.73
N VAL A 77 0.18 -4.95 2.09
CA VAL A 77 -0.68 -6.11 1.78
C VAL A 77 -0.38 -7.25 2.75
N TYR A 78 -0.34 -6.91 4.01
CA TYR A 78 -0.30 -7.87 5.12
C TYR A 78 -1.70 -8.05 5.71
N GLY A 79 -1.94 -9.22 6.26
CA GLY A 79 -3.06 -9.49 7.13
C GLY A 79 -2.57 -10.10 8.44
N GLN A 80 -3.47 -10.45 9.34
CA GLN A 80 -3.15 -11.13 10.62
C GLN A 80 -2.60 -12.54 10.40
N ASN A 81 -2.87 -13.14 9.25
CA ASN A 81 -2.30 -14.40 8.81
C ASN A 81 -1.98 -14.34 7.30
N VAL A 82 -1.26 -15.32 6.80
CA VAL A 82 -0.79 -15.36 5.39
C VAL A 82 -1.95 -15.28 4.39
N ASN A 83 -3.06 -15.96 4.66
CA ASN A 83 -4.24 -15.96 3.79
C ASN A 83 -4.90 -14.57 3.72
N ALA A 84 -4.91 -13.82 4.83
CA ALA A 84 -5.46 -12.49 4.88
C ALA A 84 -4.63 -11.51 4.00
N GLY A 85 -3.32 -11.70 3.90
CA GLY A 85 -2.47 -10.96 2.95
C GLY A 85 -2.90 -11.18 1.50
N THR A 86 -3.17 -12.43 1.11
CA THR A 86 -3.65 -12.76 -0.24
C THR A 86 -5.02 -12.16 -0.53
N THR A 87 -5.94 -12.18 0.42
CA THR A 87 -7.28 -11.58 0.23
C THR A 87 -7.22 -10.05 0.13
N SER A 88 -6.26 -9.40 0.77
CA SER A 88 -6.05 -7.96 0.68
C SER A 88 -5.50 -7.50 -0.68
N MET A 89 -4.87 -8.40 -1.46
CA MET A 89 -4.33 -8.08 -2.79
C MET A 89 -5.39 -7.51 -3.73
N SER A 90 -6.59 -8.09 -3.78
CA SER A 90 -7.62 -7.62 -4.72
C SER A 90 -8.05 -6.16 -4.46
N GLY A 91 -8.10 -5.74 -3.21
CA GLY A 91 -8.35 -4.34 -2.83
C GLY A 91 -7.19 -3.41 -3.24
N ALA A 92 -5.96 -3.87 -3.03
CA ALA A 92 -4.77 -3.12 -3.39
C ALA A 92 -4.64 -2.94 -4.91
N VAL A 93 -4.81 -4.02 -5.67
CA VAL A 93 -4.78 -4.01 -7.15
C VAL A 93 -5.89 -3.12 -7.70
N ARG A 94 -7.10 -3.18 -7.17
CA ARG A 94 -8.21 -2.33 -7.58
C ARG A 94 -7.85 -0.84 -7.40
N LEU A 95 -7.41 -0.44 -6.22
CA LEU A 95 -7.10 0.95 -5.93
C LEU A 95 -5.87 1.43 -6.74
N SER A 96 -4.80 0.66 -6.83
CA SER A 96 -3.62 1.03 -7.62
C SER A 96 -3.94 1.16 -9.11
N SER A 97 -4.75 0.26 -9.67
CA SER A 97 -5.28 0.36 -11.02
C SER A 97 -6.10 1.64 -11.23
N PHE A 98 -6.95 1.97 -10.25
CA PHE A 98 -7.72 3.21 -10.27
C PHE A 98 -6.81 4.44 -10.31
N LEU A 99 -5.76 4.47 -9.48
CA LEU A 99 -4.78 5.56 -9.44
C LEU A 99 -4.03 5.71 -10.78
N LYS A 100 -3.61 4.62 -11.42
CA LYS A 100 -2.98 4.67 -12.75
C LYS A 100 -3.95 5.20 -13.81
N LYS A 101 -5.24 4.81 -13.79
CA LYS A 101 -6.28 5.37 -14.69
C LYS A 101 -6.48 6.88 -14.48
N LYS A 102 -6.33 7.37 -13.25
CA LYS A 102 -6.32 8.81 -12.90
C LYS A 102 -4.99 9.50 -13.25
N LYS A 103 -4.04 8.80 -13.88
CA LYS A 103 -2.72 9.31 -14.29
C LYS A 103 -1.86 9.81 -13.12
N VAL A 104 -1.98 9.16 -11.95
CA VAL A 104 -1.05 9.41 -10.82
C VAL A 104 0.34 8.97 -11.24
N THR A 105 1.31 9.88 -11.14
CA THR A 105 2.71 9.65 -11.56
C THR A 105 3.62 9.21 -10.42
N THR A 106 3.15 9.31 -9.18
CA THR A 106 3.89 8.81 -8.01
C THR A 106 4.07 7.29 -8.14
N LEU A 107 5.29 6.81 -7.90
CA LEU A 107 5.57 5.37 -7.94
C LEU A 107 4.75 4.62 -6.90
N ILE A 108 4.26 3.47 -7.31
CA ILE A 108 3.44 2.56 -6.51
C ILE A 108 4.24 1.31 -6.20
N SER A 109 4.49 1.07 -4.92
CA SER A 109 5.14 -0.14 -4.41
C SER A 109 4.20 -0.97 -3.57
N PHE A 110 4.42 -2.29 -3.55
CA PHE A 110 3.71 -3.21 -2.68
C PHE A 110 4.68 -3.91 -1.73
N VAL A 111 4.25 -4.10 -0.48
CA VAL A 111 4.94 -4.90 0.54
C VAL A 111 3.91 -5.81 1.22
N GLY A 112 4.26 -7.07 1.43
CA GLY A 112 3.35 -8.01 2.09
C GLY A 112 3.65 -9.47 1.80
N SER A 113 3.01 -10.37 2.52
CA SER A 113 3.28 -11.81 2.43
C SER A 113 3.02 -12.40 1.03
N HIS A 114 1.99 -11.93 0.35
CA HIS A 114 1.69 -12.40 -1.02
C HIS A 114 2.78 -11.99 -2.00
N VAL A 115 3.14 -10.71 -2.04
CA VAL A 115 4.16 -10.18 -2.97
C VAL A 115 5.55 -10.70 -2.64
N GLN A 116 5.83 -10.99 -1.38
CA GLN A 116 7.08 -11.62 -0.95
C GLN A 116 7.19 -13.07 -1.46
N SER A 117 6.08 -13.79 -1.48
CA SER A 117 6.05 -15.18 -1.95
C SER A 117 6.10 -15.31 -3.47
N LEU A 118 5.51 -14.36 -4.20
CA LEU A 118 5.33 -14.40 -5.65
C LEU A 118 5.75 -13.08 -6.32
N PRO A 119 6.97 -12.54 -6.05
CA PRO A 119 7.33 -11.19 -6.49
C PRO A 119 7.35 -11.02 -8.01
N ILE A 120 7.95 -11.96 -8.73
CA ILE A 120 8.06 -11.92 -10.19
C ILE A 120 6.68 -12.07 -10.83
N GLN A 121 5.85 -12.97 -10.31
CA GLN A 121 4.51 -13.19 -10.82
C GLN A 121 3.63 -11.95 -10.60
N THR A 122 3.70 -11.36 -9.41
CA THR A 122 2.96 -10.14 -9.07
C THR A 122 3.27 -9.00 -10.04
N ILE A 123 4.54 -8.74 -10.33
CA ILE A 123 4.92 -7.66 -11.26
C ILE A 123 4.50 -7.98 -12.72
N LYS A 124 4.49 -9.26 -13.11
CA LYS A 124 4.06 -9.64 -14.46
C LYS A 124 2.55 -9.54 -14.66
N ASP A 125 1.78 -9.87 -13.63
CA ASP A 125 0.32 -9.92 -13.70
C ASP A 125 -0.32 -8.54 -13.48
N GLU A 126 0.39 -7.63 -12.78
CA GLU A 126 -0.17 -6.37 -12.30
C GLU A 126 0.64 -5.15 -12.81
N GLU A 127 0.31 -4.68 -14.02
CA GLU A 127 0.98 -3.52 -14.67
C GLU A 127 0.87 -2.20 -13.88
N ASN A 128 -0.02 -2.13 -12.90
CA ASN A 128 -0.25 -0.97 -12.05
C ASN A 128 0.74 -0.87 -10.87
N ILE A 129 1.62 -1.86 -10.68
CA ILE A 129 2.64 -1.89 -9.63
C ILE A 129 3.99 -1.57 -10.28
N ASP A 130 4.69 -0.56 -9.75
CA ASP A 130 6.00 -0.18 -10.28
C ASP A 130 7.12 -1.08 -9.75
N PHE A 131 7.05 -1.50 -8.47
CA PHE A 131 7.97 -2.47 -7.86
C PHE A 131 7.40 -3.09 -6.59
N VAL A 132 8.02 -4.16 -6.10
CA VAL A 132 7.63 -4.88 -4.87
C VAL A 132 8.81 -5.05 -3.94
N PHE A 133 8.55 -5.11 -2.64
CA PHE A 133 9.52 -5.50 -1.64
C PHE A 133 9.48 -7.01 -1.45
N THR A 134 10.63 -7.67 -1.57
CA THR A 134 10.76 -9.14 -1.44
C THR A 134 11.03 -9.59 0.00
N ASN A 135 11.01 -8.65 0.94
CA ASN A 135 11.14 -8.86 2.38
C ASN A 135 10.15 -7.94 3.12
N GLU A 136 10.30 -7.77 4.42
CA GLU A 136 9.46 -6.90 5.23
C GLU A 136 9.56 -5.39 4.87
N GLY A 137 10.46 -5.03 3.97
CA GLY A 137 10.60 -3.68 3.44
C GLY A 137 11.30 -2.67 4.37
N VAL A 138 11.65 -3.03 5.59
CA VAL A 138 12.13 -2.09 6.63
C VAL A 138 13.37 -1.30 6.17
N TYR A 139 14.43 -1.98 5.82
CA TYR A 139 15.68 -1.34 5.38
C TYR A 139 15.59 -0.80 3.95
N SER A 140 14.98 -1.57 3.05
CA SER A 140 14.83 -1.17 1.65
C SER A 140 14.00 0.11 1.50
N LEU A 141 12.94 0.30 2.30
CA LEU A 141 12.19 1.56 2.36
C LEU A 141 13.07 2.73 2.78
N ARG A 142 13.87 2.57 3.83
CA ARG A 142 14.79 3.62 4.32
C ARG A 142 15.81 4.01 3.24
N GLU A 143 16.37 3.06 2.54
CA GLU A 143 17.32 3.28 1.44
C GLU A 143 16.67 4.03 0.28
N ILE A 144 15.50 3.56 -0.20
CA ILE A 144 14.77 4.18 -1.29
C ILE A 144 14.36 5.63 -0.93
N LEU A 145 13.85 5.85 0.28
CA LEU A 145 13.44 7.18 0.74
C LEU A 145 14.62 8.15 0.90
N SER A 146 15.83 7.64 1.13
CA SER A 146 17.07 8.44 1.19
C SER A 146 17.50 8.99 -0.18
N LEU A 147 16.98 8.43 -1.28
CA LEU A 147 17.26 8.95 -2.62
C LEU A 147 16.65 10.34 -2.79
N LYS A 148 17.41 11.30 -3.35
CA LYS A 148 16.90 12.65 -3.69
C LYS A 148 15.69 12.58 -4.63
N LYS A 149 15.71 11.63 -5.59
CA LYS A 149 14.63 11.33 -6.51
C LYS A 149 14.48 9.81 -6.60
N ILE A 150 13.27 9.33 -6.34
CA ILE A 150 12.93 7.90 -6.48
C ILE A 150 12.60 7.66 -7.95
N THR A 151 13.36 6.78 -8.61
CA THR A 151 13.14 6.36 -10.01
C THR A 151 13.42 4.87 -10.12
N LEU A 152 12.75 4.17 -11.06
CA LEU A 152 12.95 2.73 -11.25
C LEU A 152 14.39 2.34 -11.62
N GLU A 153 15.14 3.24 -12.26
CA GLU A 153 16.56 3.03 -12.59
C GLU A 153 17.48 2.95 -11.35
N LYS A 154 16.98 3.38 -10.19
CA LYS A 154 17.75 3.44 -8.93
C LYS A 154 17.28 2.42 -7.89
N ILE A 155 16.24 1.64 -8.20
CA ILE A 155 15.68 0.57 -7.41
C ILE A 155 16.08 -0.78 -7.99
#